data_04045ee094b35681422ab3a75e0fbb7e
#
_entry.id   04045ee094b35681422ab3a75e0fbb7e
#
_cell.length_a   1.000
_cell.length_b   1.000
_cell.length_c   1.000
_cell.angle_alpha   90.00
_cell.angle_beta   90.00
_cell.angle_gamma   90.00
#
_symmetry.space_group_name_H-M   'P 1'
#
loop_
_entity.id
_entity.type
_entity.pdbx_description
1 polymer ?
#
loop_
_entity_poly.entity_id
_entity_poly.type
_entity_poly.pdbx_seq_one_letter_code
_entity_poly.pdbx_strand_id
1 'polypeptide(L)'
;MKIKPLYLYGSFAVIAFLALIIFTQFNGSDNSSSDISNKVMPQDSIHSGLGNPTAENPTKDNVTENVKHKLEMLKKAVDDNPKDTLKIREYADFLAAAHKQLDAIQYYERILQINPERTDIYFSLSFIYYNNQNFTKAEELTNKILSYDKKNVQALYNLGAISASIGNKEKAKKIWEDLLSEFPNSEVSDLTRTSLSQLK
;
A
#
# COMPACT_ATOMS: atom_id res chain seq x y z
N MET A 1 20.42 9.86 -22.54
CA MET A 1 20.89 9.58 -21.16
C MET A 1 19.94 8.56 -20.56
N LYS A 2 20.40 7.32 -20.29
CA LYS A 2 19.52 6.24 -19.80
C LYS A 2 19.30 6.46 -18.30
N ILE A 3 18.09 6.85 -17.90
CA ILE A 3 17.71 6.99 -16.51
C ILE A 3 17.67 5.60 -15.89
N LYS A 4 18.46 5.38 -14.82
CA LYS A 4 18.49 4.09 -14.13
C LYS A 4 17.15 3.88 -13.43
N PRO A 5 16.49 2.71 -13.58
CA PRO A 5 15.16 2.44 -13.01
C PRO A 5 15.11 2.51 -11.47
N LEU A 6 16.26 2.57 -10.82
CA LEU A 6 16.41 2.59 -9.35
C LEU A 6 15.74 3.80 -8.67
N TYR A 7 15.57 4.93 -9.37
CA TYR A 7 15.00 6.15 -8.79
C TYR A 7 13.46 6.21 -8.88
N LEU A 8 12.85 5.44 -9.80
CA LEU A 8 11.41 5.37 -9.94
C LEU A 8 10.76 4.52 -8.83
N TYR A 9 11.50 3.55 -8.29
CA TYR A 9 11.01 2.68 -7.21
C TYR A 9 10.98 3.38 -5.84
N GLY A 10 11.77 4.44 -5.66
CA GLY A 10 11.85 5.19 -4.40
C GLY A 10 10.54 5.89 -4.03
N SER A 11 9.78 6.40 -5.00
CA SER A 11 8.57 7.18 -4.73
C SER A 11 7.39 6.31 -4.27
N PHE A 12 7.24 5.10 -4.78
CA PHE A 12 6.18 4.17 -4.35
C PHE A 12 6.53 3.40 -3.07
N ALA A 13 7.81 3.11 -2.83
CA ALA A 13 8.27 2.58 -1.54
C ALA A 13 8.00 3.57 -0.40
N VAL A 14 8.10 4.88 -0.67
CA VAL A 14 7.75 5.93 0.30
C VAL A 14 6.24 5.99 0.55
N ILE A 15 5.40 5.74 -0.46
CA ILE A 15 3.94 5.68 -0.28
C ILE A 15 3.52 4.47 0.56
N ALA A 16 4.12 3.30 0.33
CA ALA A 16 3.91 2.11 1.16
C ALA A 16 4.40 2.34 2.59
N PHE A 17 5.53 3.05 2.76
CA PHE A 17 6.09 3.40 4.06
C PHE A 17 5.26 4.47 4.78
N LEU A 18 4.71 5.45 4.09
CA LEU A 18 3.82 6.46 4.65
C LEU A 18 2.44 5.89 5.01
N ALA A 19 1.89 4.96 4.24
CA ALA A 19 0.68 4.23 4.62
C ALA A 19 0.90 3.40 5.90
N LEU A 20 2.10 2.85 6.08
CA LEU A 20 2.50 2.14 7.30
C LEU A 20 2.70 3.11 8.48
N ILE A 21 3.24 4.30 8.25
CA ILE A 21 3.43 5.34 9.29
C ILE A 21 2.09 5.96 9.71
N ILE A 22 1.16 6.21 8.79
CA ILE A 22 -0.18 6.72 9.12
C ILE A 22 -0.93 5.70 9.97
N PHE A 23 -0.79 4.41 9.68
CA PHE A 23 -1.37 3.34 10.49
C PHE A 23 -0.76 3.28 11.90
N THR A 24 0.53 3.63 12.07
CA THR A 24 1.20 3.64 13.39
C THR A 24 0.99 4.93 14.17
N GLN A 25 0.73 6.08 13.51
CA GLN A 25 0.50 7.35 14.21
C GLN A 25 -0.92 7.50 14.78
N PHE A 26 -1.88 6.69 14.31
CA PHE A 26 -3.25 6.72 14.87
C PHE A 26 -3.37 5.97 16.21
N ASN A 27 -2.31 5.33 16.68
CA ASN A 27 -2.33 4.53 17.91
C ASN A 27 -1.11 4.77 18.84
N GLY A 28 -0.92 5.97 19.32
CA GLY A 28 -0.01 6.16 20.45
C GLY A 28 0.85 7.42 20.42
N SER A 29 0.43 8.41 21.17
CA SER A 29 1.36 9.39 21.76
C SER A 29 2.13 8.71 22.90
N ASP A 30 3.47 8.73 22.87
CA ASP A 30 4.27 9.28 23.94
C ASP A 30 5.77 9.28 23.60
N ASN A 31 6.40 10.39 23.98
CA ASN A 31 7.81 10.71 23.82
C ASN A 31 8.73 9.85 24.69
N SER A 32 9.88 9.43 24.18
CA SER A 32 11.18 9.86 24.72
C SER A 32 12.37 9.15 24.06
N SER A 33 13.46 9.89 23.96
CA SER A 33 14.73 9.60 23.30
C SER A 33 15.57 8.51 23.98
N SER A 34 16.39 7.84 23.15
CA SER A 34 17.69 7.23 23.44
C SER A 34 17.77 6.08 24.45
N ASP A 35 17.88 4.87 23.94
CA ASP A 35 18.99 3.95 24.22
C ASP A 35 18.86 2.67 23.34
N ILE A 36 19.86 2.43 22.47
CA ILE A 36 19.89 1.22 21.62
C ILE A 36 20.67 0.16 22.40
N SER A 37 20.09 -0.34 23.48
CA SER A 37 20.46 -1.62 24.07
C SER A 37 19.29 -2.16 24.88
N ASN A 38 18.70 -3.28 24.43
CA ASN A 38 17.60 -4.00 25.08
C ASN A 38 16.20 -3.39 24.98
N LYS A 39 15.72 -2.97 23.79
CA LYS A 39 14.27 -2.77 23.61
C LYS A 39 13.61 -4.04 23.11
N VAL A 40 12.80 -4.61 24.00
CA VAL A 40 11.72 -5.56 23.66
C VAL A 40 10.91 -4.97 22.49
N MET A 41 10.73 -5.74 21.41
CA MET A 41 9.91 -5.36 20.26
C MET A 41 8.49 -4.97 20.71
N PRO A 42 7.86 -3.96 20.09
CA PRO A 42 6.47 -3.62 20.40
C PRO A 42 5.57 -4.83 20.20
N GLN A 43 4.72 -5.11 21.17
CA GLN A 43 3.67 -6.15 21.08
C GLN A 43 2.52 -5.63 20.21
N ASP A 44 2.71 -5.55 18.90
CA ASP A 44 1.61 -5.45 17.96
C ASP A 44 1.17 -6.84 17.50
N SER A 45 -0.03 -6.92 16.91
CA SER A 45 -0.60 -8.20 16.50
C SER A 45 0.20 -8.92 15.40
N ILE A 46 1.16 -8.26 14.77
CA ILE A 46 2.08 -8.82 13.78
C ILE A 46 3.29 -9.43 14.48
N HIS A 47 3.76 -8.80 15.58
CA HIS A 47 4.94 -9.22 16.33
C HIS A 47 4.62 -10.07 17.59
N SER A 48 3.35 -10.14 18.02
CA SER A 48 2.94 -10.91 19.20
C SER A 48 3.18 -12.43 19.08
N GLY A 49 3.43 -12.92 17.87
CA GLY A 49 3.86 -14.32 17.63
C GLY A 49 5.37 -14.53 17.66
N LEU A 50 6.17 -13.44 17.63
CA LEU A 50 7.64 -13.50 17.60
C LEU A 50 8.29 -13.32 19.00
N GLY A 51 7.48 -12.98 20.01
CA GLY A 51 7.94 -12.62 21.36
C GLY A 51 7.86 -13.74 22.39
N ASN A 52 7.76 -15.01 22.02
CA ASN A 52 7.84 -16.08 23.00
C ASN A 52 9.32 -16.31 23.38
N PRO A 53 9.73 -16.11 24.66
CA PRO A 53 11.13 -16.23 25.08
C PRO A 53 11.72 -17.64 24.98
N THR A 54 10.96 -18.61 24.49
CA THR A 54 11.41 -19.95 24.12
C THR A 54 11.52 -20.16 22.60
N ALA A 55 11.24 -19.12 21.80
CA ALA A 55 11.36 -19.22 20.35
C ALA A 55 12.83 -19.09 19.94
N GLU A 56 13.32 -20.08 19.24
CA GLU A 56 14.59 -20.03 18.51
C GLU A 56 14.67 -18.72 17.69
N ASN A 57 15.87 -18.15 17.59
CA ASN A 57 16.10 -16.94 16.77
C ASN A 57 15.43 -17.10 15.40
N PRO A 58 14.80 -16.05 14.84
CA PRO A 58 14.10 -16.16 13.57
C PRO A 58 15.05 -16.62 12.48
N THR A 59 14.85 -17.85 12.03
CA THR A 59 15.54 -18.46 10.90
C THR A 59 14.65 -18.36 9.66
N LYS A 60 15.23 -18.46 8.47
CA LYS A 60 14.46 -18.43 7.23
C LYS A 60 13.34 -19.48 7.22
N ASP A 61 13.59 -20.65 7.80
CA ASP A 61 12.66 -21.77 7.77
C ASP A 61 11.47 -21.55 8.72
N ASN A 62 11.69 -21.07 9.95
CA ASN A 62 10.61 -20.82 10.90
C ASN A 62 9.76 -19.61 10.51
N VAL A 63 10.35 -18.58 9.88
CA VAL A 63 9.60 -17.46 9.30
C VAL A 63 8.70 -17.94 8.17
N THR A 64 9.22 -18.79 7.28
CA THR A 64 8.43 -19.35 6.17
C THR A 64 7.26 -20.21 6.67
N GLU A 65 7.47 -21.02 7.70
CA GLU A 65 6.40 -21.87 8.27
C GLU A 65 5.34 -21.01 8.97
N ASN A 66 5.73 -19.97 9.70
CA ASN A 66 4.80 -19.04 10.33
C ASN A 66 3.93 -18.30 9.29
N VAL A 67 4.52 -17.84 8.18
CA VAL A 67 3.79 -17.21 7.07
C VAL A 67 2.80 -18.21 6.47
N LYS A 68 3.21 -19.45 6.22
CA LYS A 68 2.35 -20.49 5.68
C LYS A 68 1.16 -20.79 6.60
N HIS A 69 1.44 -21.01 7.88
CA HIS A 69 0.39 -21.24 8.88
C HIS A 69 -0.60 -20.09 8.96
N LYS A 70 -0.13 -18.83 8.96
CA LYS A 70 -1.02 -17.65 8.95
C LYS A 70 -1.87 -17.59 7.69
N LEU A 71 -1.30 -17.89 6.51
CA LEU A 71 -2.06 -17.98 5.26
C LEU A 71 -3.18 -19.03 5.33
N GLU A 72 -2.88 -20.21 5.87
CA GLU A 72 -3.87 -21.29 6.05
C GLU A 72 -5.00 -20.88 7.00
N MET A 73 -4.66 -20.24 8.13
CA MET A 73 -5.64 -19.74 9.09
C MET A 73 -6.57 -18.68 8.46
N LEU A 74 -5.99 -17.70 7.78
CA LEU A 74 -6.76 -16.62 7.14
C LEU A 74 -7.62 -17.17 5.99
N LYS A 75 -7.07 -18.08 5.19
CA LYS A 75 -7.85 -18.76 4.15
C LYS A 75 -9.05 -19.49 4.73
N LYS A 76 -8.84 -20.28 5.80
CA LYS A 76 -9.93 -20.96 6.47
C LYS A 76 -11.00 -19.98 6.98
N ALA A 77 -10.60 -18.85 7.56
CA ALA A 77 -11.53 -17.83 8.02
C ALA A 77 -12.41 -17.27 6.88
N VAL A 78 -11.84 -17.12 5.68
CA VAL A 78 -12.56 -16.72 4.46
C VAL A 78 -13.48 -17.83 3.97
N ASP A 79 -13.02 -19.08 3.98
CA ASP A 79 -13.81 -20.24 3.53
C ASP A 79 -15.03 -20.46 4.45
N ASP A 80 -14.87 -20.30 5.77
CA ASP A 80 -15.93 -20.39 6.76
C ASP A 80 -16.94 -19.20 6.67
N ASN A 81 -16.50 -18.04 6.13
CA ASN A 81 -17.31 -16.82 6.06
C ASN A 81 -17.15 -16.14 4.68
N PRO A 82 -17.69 -16.74 3.62
CA PRO A 82 -17.36 -16.37 2.26
C PRO A 82 -17.88 -15.00 1.78
N LYS A 83 -18.70 -14.31 2.56
CA LYS A 83 -19.22 -12.96 2.29
C LYS A 83 -18.70 -11.90 3.26
N ASP A 84 -17.88 -12.29 4.22
CA ASP A 84 -17.29 -11.35 5.19
C ASP A 84 -16.13 -10.60 4.52
N THR A 85 -16.41 -9.38 4.09
CA THR A 85 -15.44 -8.54 3.38
C THR A 85 -14.24 -8.14 4.24
N LEU A 86 -14.35 -8.17 5.58
CA LEU A 86 -13.22 -7.89 6.46
C LEU A 86 -12.23 -9.06 6.47
N LYS A 87 -12.73 -10.30 6.59
CA LYS A 87 -11.90 -11.50 6.53
C LYS A 87 -11.27 -11.69 5.15
N ILE A 88 -12.04 -11.44 4.09
CA ILE A 88 -11.54 -11.49 2.72
C ILE A 88 -10.42 -10.46 2.55
N ARG A 89 -10.60 -9.24 3.08
CA ARG A 89 -9.58 -8.20 3.02
C ARG A 89 -8.32 -8.59 3.79
N GLU A 90 -8.45 -9.04 5.05
CA GLU A 90 -7.30 -9.46 5.86
C GLU A 90 -6.46 -10.52 5.15
N TYR A 91 -7.12 -11.48 4.50
CA TYR A 91 -6.42 -12.51 3.74
C TYR A 91 -5.74 -11.94 2.50
N ALA A 92 -6.43 -11.06 1.74
CA ALA A 92 -5.86 -10.40 0.56
C ALA A 92 -4.65 -9.53 0.91
N ASP A 93 -4.76 -8.72 1.98
CA ASP A 93 -3.67 -7.87 2.47
C ASP A 93 -2.46 -8.72 2.88
N PHE A 94 -2.70 -9.85 3.55
CA PHE A 94 -1.62 -10.76 3.94
C PHE A 94 -0.97 -11.48 2.74
N LEU A 95 -1.76 -11.88 1.74
CA LEU A 95 -1.23 -12.41 0.48
C LEU A 95 -0.33 -11.38 -0.22
N ALA A 96 -0.78 -10.14 -0.32
CA ALA A 96 -0.01 -9.06 -0.94
C ALA A 96 1.31 -8.80 -0.20
N ALA A 97 1.27 -8.77 1.14
CA ALA A 97 2.46 -8.63 1.99
C ALA A 97 3.42 -9.83 1.89
N ALA A 98 2.90 -11.04 1.68
CA ALA A 98 3.68 -12.26 1.45
C ALA A 98 4.19 -12.39 0.00
N HIS A 99 4.24 -11.32 -0.77
CA HIS A 99 4.64 -11.29 -2.19
C HIS A 99 3.78 -12.15 -3.13
N LYS A 100 2.57 -12.55 -2.71
CA LYS A 100 1.57 -13.26 -3.51
C LYS A 100 0.54 -12.29 -4.09
N GLN A 101 1.02 -11.20 -4.69
CA GLN A 101 0.18 -10.10 -5.17
C GLN A 101 -0.88 -10.54 -6.18
N LEU A 102 -0.53 -11.46 -7.10
CA LEU A 102 -1.47 -11.97 -8.09
C LEU A 102 -2.60 -12.79 -7.44
N ASP A 103 -2.27 -13.52 -6.37
CA ASP A 103 -3.28 -14.27 -5.61
C ASP A 103 -4.20 -13.31 -4.83
N ALA A 104 -3.67 -12.17 -4.33
CA ALA A 104 -4.44 -11.17 -3.61
C ALA A 104 -5.53 -10.51 -4.48
N ILE A 105 -5.26 -10.32 -5.79
CA ILE A 105 -6.17 -9.64 -6.71
C ILE A 105 -7.57 -10.26 -6.68
N GLN A 106 -7.68 -11.59 -6.78
CA GLN A 106 -8.98 -12.27 -6.82
C GLN A 106 -9.83 -12.03 -5.55
N TYR A 107 -9.19 -11.88 -4.39
CA TYR A 107 -9.88 -11.61 -3.13
C TYR A 107 -10.31 -10.15 -3.03
N TYR A 108 -9.50 -9.21 -3.49
CA TYR A 108 -9.91 -7.82 -3.60
C TYR A 108 -11.07 -7.65 -4.59
N GLU A 109 -11.01 -8.30 -5.76
CA GLU A 109 -12.11 -8.27 -6.74
C GLU A 109 -13.40 -8.86 -6.16
N ARG A 110 -13.30 -9.93 -5.36
CA ARG A 110 -14.45 -10.49 -4.65
C ARG A 110 -15.08 -9.51 -3.67
N ILE A 111 -14.29 -8.68 -2.97
CA ILE A 111 -14.83 -7.61 -2.13
C ILE A 111 -15.61 -6.61 -2.97
N LEU A 112 -15.09 -6.22 -4.14
CA LEU A 112 -15.77 -5.28 -5.03
C LEU A 112 -17.05 -5.85 -5.66
N GLN A 113 -17.15 -7.17 -5.82
CA GLN A 113 -18.41 -7.83 -6.22
C GLN A 113 -19.47 -7.73 -5.13
N ILE A 114 -19.09 -7.73 -3.86
CA ILE A 114 -20.00 -7.59 -2.70
C ILE A 114 -20.32 -6.12 -2.45
N ASN A 115 -19.33 -5.26 -2.51
CA ASN A 115 -19.46 -3.82 -2.29
C ASN A 115 -18.58 -3.06 -3.31
N PRO A 116 -19.16 -2.60 -4.42
CA PRO A 116 -18.43 -1.92 -5.49
C PRO A 116 -17.96 -0.49 -5.15
N GLU A 117 -18.37 0.08 -4.02
CA GLU A 117 -18.00 1.44 -3.63
C GLU A 117 -16.76 1.50 -2.71
N ARG A 118 -16.11 0.36 -2.47
CA ARG A 118 -14.92 0.27 -1.62
C ARG A 118 -13.70 0.89 -2.33
N THR A 119 -13.55 2.22 -2.18
CA THR A 119 -12.42 2.98 -2.76
C THR A 119 -11.07 2.50 -2.24
N ASP A 120 -10.98 2.07 -0.98
CA ASP A 120 -9.80 1.49 -0.38
C ASP A 120 -9.32 0.21 -1.11
N ILE A 121 -10.24 -0.59 -1.63
CA ILE A 121 -9.92 -1.79 -2.42
C ILE A 121 -9.41 -1.41 -3.82
N TYR A 122 -9.99 -0.39 -4.44
CA TYR A 122 -9.45 0.14 -5.71
C TYR A 122 -8.03 0.67 -5.53
N PHE A 123 -7.69 1.29 -4.40
CA PHE A 123 -6.31 1.68 -4.10
C PHE A 123 -5.39 0.48 -4.01
N SER A 124 -5.76 -0.57 -3.27
CA SER A 124 -4.96 -1.79 -3.15
C SER A 124 -4.70 -2.45 -4.51
N LEU A 125 -5.73 -2.58 -5.34
CA LEU A 125 -5.61 -3.13 -6.69
C LEU A 125 -4.77 -2.25 -7.60
N SER A 126 -5.01 -0.93 -7.62
CA SER A 126 -4.23 0.01 -8.42
C SER A 126 -2.75 -0.06 -8.07
N PHE A 127 -2.40 -0.15 -6.79
CA PHE A 127 -1.03 -0.32 -6.31
C PHE A 127 -0.40 -1.63 -6.80
N ILE A 128 -1.11 -2.76 -6.72
CA ILE A 128 -0.62 -4.05 -7.22
C ILE A 128 -0.36 -3.99 -8.73
N TYR A 129 -1.31 -3.45 -9.50
CA TYR A 129 -1.15 -3.35 -10.96
C TYR A 129 -0.03 -2.38 -11.35
N TYR A 130 0.14 -1.28 -10.62
CA TYR A 130 1.24 -0.35 -10.84
C TYR A 130 2.60 -1.03 -10.61
N ASN A 131 2.77 -1.76 -9.51
CA ASN A 131 4.01 -2.47 -9.19
C ASN A 131 4.33 -3.57 -10.22
N ASN A 132 3.30 -4.18 -10.80
CA ASN A 132 3.44 -5.14 -11.90
C ASN A 132 3.56 -4.45 -13.28
N GLN A 133 3.75 -3.14 -13.33
CA GLN A 133 3.88 -2.33 -14.56
C GLN A 133 2.65 -2.39 -15.49
N ASN A 134 1.52 -2.85 -14.99
CA ASN A 134 0.25 -2.76 -15.70
C ASN A 134 -0.41 -1.40 -15.45
N PHE A 135 0.22 -0.37 -16.02
CA PHE A 135 -0.17 1.02 -15.81
C PHE A 135 -1.57 1.32 -16.34
N THR A 136 -2.00 0.65 -17.40
CA THR A 136 -3.36 0.78 -17.95
C THR A 136 -4.41 0.39 -16.91
N LYS A 137 -4.23 -0.75 -16.26
CA LYS A 137 -5.18 -1.21 -15.23
C LYS A 137 -5.09 -0.36 -13.96
N ALA A 138 -3.89 0.08 -13.58
CA ALA A 138 -3.70 1.00 -12.47
C ALA A 138 -4.41 2.34 -12.72
N GLU A 139 -4.33 2.91 -13.93
CA GLU A 139 -5.02 4.14 -14.30
C GLU A 139 -6.55 3.95 -14.28
N GLU A 140 -7.07 2.85 -14.84
CA GLU A 140 -8.50 2.52 -14.81
C GLU A 140 -9.05 2.52 -13.37
N LEU A 141 -8.37 1.81 -12.45
CA LEU A 141 -8.78 1.69 -11.06
C LEU A 141 -8.66 3.02 -10.31
N THR A 142 -7.61 3.80 -10.57
CA THR A 142 -7.45 5.15 -10.01
C THR A 142 -8.55 6.08 -10.49
N ASN A 143 -8.92 6.04 -11.76
CA ASN A 143 -10.05 6.79 -12.30
C ASN A 143 -11.39 6.33 -11.71
N LYS A 144 -11.51 5.05 -11.33
CA LYS A 144 -12.70 4.57 -10.62
C LYS A 144 -12.83 5.22 -9.25
N ILE A 145 -11.73 5.40 -8.49
CA ILE A 145 -11.74 6.17 -7.23
C ILE A 145 -12.22 7.61 -7.51
N LEU A 146 -11.65 8.27 -8.51
CA LEU A 146 -12.01 9.64 -8.88
C LEU A 146 -13.46 9.78 -9.38
N SER A 147 -14.09 8.70 -9.83
CA SER A 147 -15.52 8.71 -10.16
C SER A 147 -16.43 8.81 -8.94
N TYR A 148 -15.99 8.32 -7.79
CA TYR A 148 -16.68 8.43 -6.49
C TYR A 148 -16.34 9.74 -5.78
N ASP A 149 -15.06 10.13 -5.81
CA ASP A 149 -14.55 11.35 -5.20
C ASP A 149 -13.56 12.04 -6.15
N LYS A 150 -14.04 13.04 -6.89
CA LYS A 150 -13.25 13.79 -7.88
C LYS A 150 -12.10 14.58 -7.26
N LYS A 151 -12.17 14.84 -5.95
CA LYS A 151 -11.19 15.64 -5.21
C LYS A 151 -10.28 14.78 -4.31
N ASN A 152 -10.30 13.48 -4.50
CA ASN A 152 -9.44 12.57 -3.76
C ASN A 152 -7.97 12.83 -4.10
N VAL A 153 -7.29 13.53 -3.20
CA VAL A 153 -5.91 14.01 -3.40
C VAL A 153 -4.92 12.88 -3.63
N GLN A 154 -5.10 11.75 -2.93
CA GLN A 154 -4.26 10.55 -3.12
C GLN A 154 -4.45 9.95 -4.51
N ALA A 155 -5.68 9.86 -4.99
CA ALA A 155 -5.97 9.34 -6.34
C ALA A 155 -5.46 10.30 -7.43
N LEU A 156 -5.59 11.61 -7.25
CA LEU A 156 -5.02 12.61 -8.15
C LEU A 156 -3.48 12.49 -8.21
N TYR A 157 -2.83 12.36 -7.04
CA TYR A 157 -1.39 12.14 -7.00
C TYR A 157 -0.99 10.85 -7.74
N ASN A 158 -1.69 9.74 -7.48
CA ASN A 158 -1.41 8.45 -8.12
C ASN A 158 -1.61 8.51 -9.65
N LEU A 159 -2.63 9.23 -10.13
CA LEU A 159 -2.85 9.42 -11.56
C LEU A 159 -1.69 10.16 -12.24
N GLY A 160 -1.13 11.17 -11.57
CA GLY A 160 0.09 11.85 -12.00
C GLY A 160 1.29 10.90 -12.03
N ALA A 161 1.47 10.08 -10.98
CA ALA A 161 2.56 9.10 -10.89
C ALA A 161 2.49 8.04 -11.99
N ILE A 162 1.29 7.53 -12.28
CA ILE A 162 1.05 6.58 -13.38
C ILE A 162 1.39 7.26 -14.72
N SER A 163 0.93 8.50 -14.93
CA SER A 163 1.23 9.26 -16.16
C SER A 163 2.73 9.46 -16.36
N ALA A 164 3.47 9.78 -15.30
CA ALA A 164 4.93 9.89 -15.33
C ALA A 164 5.60 8.55 -15.68
N SER A 165 5.11 7.45 -15.12
CA SER A 165 5.67 6.10 -15.33
C SER A 165 5.52 5.59 -16.76
N ILE A 166 4.44 5.99 -17.45
CA ILE A 166 4.25 5.68 -18.89
C ILE A 166 4.95 6.69 -19.81
N GLY A 167 5.70 7.64 -19.25
CA GLY A 167 6.45 8.65 -20.01
C GLY A 167 5.64 9.89 -20.40
N ASN A 168 4.37 10.00 -20.01
CA ASN A 168 3.55 11.18 -20.30
C ASN A 168 3.79 12.27 -19.27
N LYS A 169 4.99 12.90 -19.37
CA LYS A 169 5.44 13.92 -18.42
C LYS A 169 4.53 15.16 -18.38
N GLU A 170 4.03 15.59 -19.53
CA GLU A 170 3.18 16.77 -19.61
C GLU A 170 1.84 16.54 -18.86
N LYS A 171 1.23 15.38 -19.04
CA LYS A 171 0.02 15.00 -18.31
C LYS A 171 0.28 14.90 -16.81
N ALA A 172 1.40 14.26 -16.40
CA ALA A 172 1.77 14.14 -15.00
C ALA A 172 1.97 15.51 -14.35
N LYS A 173 2.74 16.38 -15.02
CA LYS A 173 3.00 17.76 -14.58
C LYS A 173 1.70 18.52 -14.37
N LYS A 174 0.81 18.52 -15.37
CA LYS A 174 -0.47 19.22 -15.28
C LYS A 174 -1.30 18.73 -14.10
N ILE A 175 -1.44 17.41 -13.93
CA ILE A 175 -2.23 16.83 -12.83
C ILE A 175 -1.67 17.27 -11.46
N TRP A 176 -0.36 17.26 -11.29
CA TRP A 176 0.28 17.62 -10.03
C TRP A 176 0.29 19.12 -9.76
N GLU A 177 0.40 19.96 -10.80
CA GLU A 177 0.24 21.42 -10.67
C GLU A 177 -1.19 21.80 -10.30
N ASP A 178 -2.19 21.21 -10.94
CA ASP A 178 -3.61 21.39 -10.63
C ASP A 178 -3.91 20.94 -9.17
N LEU A 179 -3.34 19.77 -8.74
CA LEU A 179 -3.49 19.28 -7.38
C LEU A 179 -2.92 20.26 -6.36
N LEU A 180 -1.70 20.77 -6.57
CA LEU A 180 -1.09 21.73 -5.65
C LEU A 180 -1.80 23.09 -5.64
N SER A 181 -2.38 23.48 -6.76
CA SER A 181 -3.18 24.72 -6.85
C SER A 181 -4.47 24.61 -6.03
N GLU A 182 -5.16 23.46 -6.13
CA GLU A 182 -6.44 23.26 -5.43
C GLU A 182 -6.26 22.83 -3.96
N PHE A 183 -5.21 22.03 -3.68
CA PHE A 183 -4.95 21.44 -2.36
C PHE A 183 -3.50 21.68 -1.90
N PRO A 184 -3.07 22.95 -1.67
CA PRO A 184 -1.66 23.26 -1.40
C PRO A 184 -1.08 22.69 -0.11
N ASN A 185 -1.94 22.30 0.83
CA ASN A 185 -1.58 21.78 2.16
C ASN A 185 -2.17 20.39 2.43
N SER A 186 -2.46 19.61 1.39
CA SER A 186 -2.90 18.22 1.57
C SER A 186 -1.75 17.32 2.02
N GLU A 187 -2.09 16.11 2.50
CA GLU A 187 -1.12 15.09 2.94
C GLU A 187 -0.15 14.66 1.83
N VAL A 188 -0.51 14.87 0.54
CA VAL A 188 0.34 14.52 -0.60
C VAL A 188 1.10 15.71 -1.19
N SER A 189 0.93 16.93 -0.66
CA SER A 189 1.48 18.15 -1.28
C SER A 189 3.00 18.16 -1.35
N ASP A 190 3.69 17.78 -0.29
CA ASP A 190 5.17 17.74 -0.28
C ASP A 190 5.71 16.65 -1.21
N LEU A 191 5.05 15.49 -1.23
CA LEU A 191 5.38 14.42 -2.15
C LEU A 191 5.16 14.86 -3.60
N THR A 192 4.08 15.59 -3.87
CA THR A 192 3.76 16.13 -5.19
C THR A 192 4.81 17.14 -5.66
N ARG A 193 5.25 18.07 -4.81
CA ARG A 193 6.34 19.02 -5.12
C ARG A 193 7.63 18.29 -5.45
N THR A 194 7.97 17.27 -4.67
CA THR A 194 9.15 16.42 -4.92
C THR A 194 9.06 15.74 -6.27
N SER A 195 7.92 15.11 -6.59
CA SER A 195 7.69 14.41 -7.85
C SER A 195 7.76 15.36 -9.05
N LEU A 196 7.19 16.57 -8.95
CA LEU A 196 7.31 17.61 -9.99
C LEU A 196 8.76 18.01 -10.24
N SER A 197 9.57 18.15 -9.18
CA SER A 197 10.99 18.50 -9.32
C SER A 197 11.80 17.44 -10.06
N GLN A 198 11.38 16.19 -10.03
CA GLN A 198 12.02 15.04 -10.65
C GLN A 198 11.58 14.80 -12.11
N LEU A 199 10.52 15.46 -12.57
CA LEU A 199 10.00 15.31 -13.95
C LEU A 199 10.87 15.97 -15.05
N LYS A 200 12.00 16.58 -14.68
CA LYS A 200 12.92 17.29 -15.58
C LYS A 200 13.47 16.44 -16.71
#